data_525e705fc958a9c0df6bf0c1ab9ed536
#
_entry.id   525e705fc958a9c0df6bf0c1ab9ed536
#
_cell.length_a   1.000
_cell.length_b   1.000
_cell.length_c   1.000
_cell.angle_alpha   90.00
_cell.angle_beta   90.00
_cell.angle_gamma   90.00
#
_symmetry.space_group_name_H-M   'P 1'
#
loop_
_entity.id
_entity.type
_entity.pdbx_description
1 polymer ?
#
loop_
_entity_poly.entity_id
_entity_poly.type
_entity_poly.pdbx_seq_one_letter_code
_entity_poly.pdbx_strand_id
1 'polypeptide(L)'
;MQKSARSGREGDVLAVVDQSGPTVSFYDAADDRRLGSLDVLAEPHELCFDPVRRLLWCTVTYRSGFYHAHGGRRTELIVIDPDARRVVEVVDLAPEHAPHGLALDARRGRLYVTVEASADRPGGVVVIDAETRRPVGRIDTGAAGSHWVAVDAAGRTAYVANKEAPFVSALDLERGAVTARVEVPGSEGVAVSADGAYAFVAAPFSGSFAGGADGPAPGVRVVDTRTASVVATLPTEHRAVPLHLTSTGRLLVGEVRTEDGPAGGAVRMAPGRLTVFDAGTRERLGGVEVGRCPLTITSSPDGRLAYVACYASSTVHVVDLATLRSLARIDVAASGASGAHGLAYLPRAA
;
A
#
# COMPACT_ATOMS: atom_id res chain seq x y z
N MET A 1 -26.61 -12.52 -21.54
CA MET A 1 -25.96 -11.47 -20.75
C MET A 1 -24.62 -11.14 -21.41
N GLN A 2 -24.53 -10.01 -22.12
CA GLN A 2 -23.27 -9.54 -22.69
C GLN A 2 -22.29 -9.24 -21.52
N LYS A 3 -21.16 -9.97 -21.44
CA LYS A 3 -20.02 -9.55 -20.63
C LYS A 3 -19.56 -8.21 -21.21
N SER A 4 -19.85 -7.12 -20.50
CA SER A 4 -19.26 -5.81 -20.78
C SER A 4 -17.75 -6.02 -20.86
N ALA A 5 -17.13 -5.60 -21.94
CA ALA A 5 -15.69 -5.68 -22.13
C ALA A 5 -15.03 -4.89 -20.98
N ARG A 6 -14.40 -5.59 -20.03
CA ARG A 6 -13.58 -4.99 -18.99
C ARG A 6 -12.36 -4.37 -19.65
N SER A 7 -11.88 -3.27 -19.11
CA SER A 7 -10.77 -2.52 -19.69
C SER A 7 -9.38 -3.05 -19.30
N GLY A 8 -9.29 -4.20 -18.62
CA GLY A 8 -8.03 -4.91 -18.48
C GLY A 8 -7.57 -5.36 -19.86
N ARG A 9 -6.33 -5.07 -20.23
CA ARG A 9 -5.79 -5.55 -21.51
C ARG A 9 -5.50 -7.03 -21.39
N GLU A 10 -5.83 -7.79 -22.42
CA GLU A 10 -5.47 -9.20 -22.53
C GLU A 10 -3.96 -9.38 -22.32
N GLY A 11 -3.60 -10.22 -21.36
CA GLY A 11 -2.21 -10.49 -20.98
C GLY A 11 -1.66 -9.61 -19.85
N ASP A 12 -2.41 -8.60 -19.35
CA ASP A 12 -2.05 -7.92 -18.11
C ASP A 12 -2.36 -8.82 -16.92
N VAL A 13 -1.56 -8.70 -15.86
CA VAL A 13 -1.65 -9.57 -14.67
C VAL A 13 -1.84 -8.73 -13.41
N LEU A 14 -2.69 -9.19 -12.50
CA LEU A 14 -2.77 -8.73 -11.13
C LEU A 14 -2.03 -9.72 -10.24
N ALA A 15 -0.99 -9.28 -9.52
CA ALA A 15 -0.35 -10.04 -8.46
C ALA A 15 -0.95 -9.65 -7.11
N VAL A 16 -1.20 -10.65 -6.27
CA VAL A 16 -1.83 -10.51 -4.96
C VAL A 16 -1.02 -11.27 -3.93
N VAL A 17 -0.64 -10.61 -2.86
CA VAL A 17 -0.05 -11.26 -1.69
C VAL A 17 -1.15 -11.96 -0.89
N ASP A 18 -0.89 -13.19 -0.51
CA ASP A 18 -1.71 -13.98 0.40
C ASP A 18 -1.01 -13.98 1.77
N GLN A 19 -1.18 -12.92 2.55
CA GLN A 19 -0.35 -12.65 3.74
C GLN A 19 -0.44 -13.75 4.81
N SER A 20 -1.62 -14.32 5.05
CA SER A 20 -1.76 -15.42 6.03
C SER A 20 -1.33 -16.78 5.47
N GLY A 21 -0.78 -16.80 4.27
CA GLY A 21 -0.19 -17.93 3.59
C GLY A 21 1.23 -17.61 3.12
N PRO A 22 1.98 -18.57 2.60
CA PRO A 22 3.31 -18.34 2.06
C PRO A 22 3.26 -18.11 0.54
N THR A 23 2.29 -17.36 0.00
CA THR A 23 2.11 -17.33 -1.46
C THR A 23 1.91 -15.92 -2.02
N VAL A 24 2.31 -15.75 -3.28
CA VAL A 24 1.86 -14.67 -4.16
C VAL A 24 1.05 -15.30 -5.29
N SER A 25 -0.21 -14.91 -5.44
CA SER A 25 -1.12 -15.39 -6.47
C SER A 25 -1.18 -14.44 -7.65
N PHE A 26 -1.37 -14.97 -8.86
CA PHE A 26 -1.44 -14.22 -10.11
C PHE A 26 -2.78 -14.44 -10.79
N TYR A 27 -3.40 -13.34 -11.23
CA TYR A 27 -4.70 -13.35 -11.90
C TYR A 27 -4.63 -12.59 -13.21
N ASP A 28 -5.36 -13.07 -14.23
CA ASP A 28 -5.56 -12.34 -15.47
C ASP A 28 -6.40 -11.08 -15.20
N ALA A 29 -5.88 -9.90 -15.55
CA ALA A 29 -6.57 -8.64 -15.24
C ALA A 29 -7.79 -8.40 -16.16
N ALA A 30 -7.96 -9.16 -17.24
CA ALA A 30 -9.08 -9.00 -18.16
C ALA A 30 -10.33 -9.77 -17.70
N ASP A 31 -10.16 -10.96 -17.10
CA ASP A 31 -11.26 -11.86 -16.73
C ASP A 31 -11.23 -12.37 -15.28
N ASP A 32 -10.24 -11.94 -14.48
CA ASP A 32 -10.00 -12.32 -13.09
C ASP A 32 -9.68 -13.82 -12.89
N ARG A 33 -9.36 -14.53 -13.95
CA ARG A 33 -9.01 -15.94 -13.89
C ARG A 33 -7.66 -16.12 -13.21
N ARG A 34 -7.57 -17.05 -12.26
CA ARG A 34 -6.31 -17.40 -11.61
C ARG A 34 -5.35 -18.04 -12.62
N LEU A 35 -4.16 -17.48 -12.73
CA LEU A 35 -3.08 -17.97 -13.59
C LEU A 35 -2.12 -18.92 -12.85
N GLY A 36 -2.07 -18.84 -11.53
CA GLY A 36 -1.21 -19.66 -10.69
C GLY A 36 -0.84 -18.95 -9.38
N SER A 37 0.02 -19.57 -8.60
CA SER A 37 0.66 -19.00 -7.41
C SER A 37 2.13 -19.40 -7.35
N LEU A 38 2.87 -18.64 -6.56
CA LEU A 38 4.27 -18.88 -6.25
C LEU A 38 4.41 -18.99 -4.74
N ASP A 39 5.02 -20.06 -4.27
CA ASP A 39 5.41 -20.20 -2.87
C ASP A 39 6.59 -19.28 -2.58
N VAL A 40 6.46 -18.51 -1.51
CA VAL A 40 7.44 -17.53 -1.04
C VAL A 40 7.69 -17.71 0.46
N LEU A 41 8.48 -16.83 1.06
CA LEU A 41 8.61 -16.82 2.53
C LEU A 41 7.24 -16.50 3.15
N ALA A 42 6.94 -17.14 4.27
CA ALA A 42 5.69 -16.95 4.99
C ALA A 42 5.49 -15.49 5.43
N GLU A 43 4.26 -15.05 5.44
CA GLU A 43 3.82 -13.69 5.71
C GLU A 43 4.39 -12.64 4.73
N PRO A 44 4.32 -12.89 3.40
CA PRO A 44 4.62 -11.85 2.41
C PRO A 44 3.68 -10.67 2.64
N HIS A 45 4.11 -9.43 2.33
CA HIS A 45 3.36 -8.26 2.79
C HIS A 45 2.96 -7.29 1.67
N GLU A 46 3.91 -6.53 1.12
CA GLU A 46 3.63 -5.55 0.07
C GLU A 46 4.34 -5.90 -1.23
N LEU A 47 3.80 -5.41 -2.34
CA LEU A 47 4.34 -5.60 -3.68
C LEU A 47 4.69 -4.28 -4.37
N CYS A 48 5.78 -4.28 -5.13
CA CYS A 48 6.13 -3.20 -6.03
C CYS A 48 6.66 -3.78 -7.35
N PHE A 49 6.04 -3.43 -8.47
CA PHE A 49 6.48 -3.88 -9.80
C PHE A 49 7.48 -2.91 -10.42
N ASP A 50 8.61 -3.43 -10.88
CA ASP A 50 9.60 -2.73 -11.70
C ASP A 50 9.31 -3.00 -13.18
N PRO A 51 8.72 -2.05 -13.92
CA PRO A 51 8.38 -2.25 -15.32
C PRO A 51 9.60 -2.27 -16.25
N VAL A 52 10.74 -1.71 -15.81
CA VAL A 52 11.96 -1.64 -16.62
C VAL A 52 12.68 -2.99 -16.62
N ARG A 53 12.77 -3.63 -15.44
CA ARG A 53 13.44 -4.92 -15.25
C ARG A 53 12.50 -6.10 -15.28
N ARG A 54 11.19 -5.83 -15.29
CA ARG A 54 10.12 -6.82 -15.17
C ARG A 54 10.31 -7.71 -13.94
N LEU A 55 10.60 -7.08 -12.82
CA LEU A 55 10.74 -7.74 -11.53
C LEU A 55 9.64 -7.25 -10.58
N LEU A 56 9.18 -8.15 -9.73
CA LEU A 56 8.25 -7.85 -8.65
C LEU A 56 9.01 -7.98 -7.33
N TRP A 57 8.99 -6.89 -6.55
CA TRP A 57 9.57 -6.83 -5.22
C TRP A 57 8.49 -7.09 -4.19
N CYS A 58 8.80 -7.92 -3.20
CA CYS A 58 7.87 -8.29 -2.15
C CYS A 58 8.56 -8.17 -0.78
N THR A 59 8.01 -7.39 0.12
CA THR A 59 8.48 -7.32 1.51
C THR A 59 7.96 -8.49 2.32
N VAL A 60 8.76 -8.89 3.33
CA VAL A 60 8.35 -9.86 4.35
C VAL A 60 8.57 -9.21 5.71
N THR A 61 7.48 -8.71 6.30
CA THR A 61 7.57 -7.82 7.46
C THR A 61 7.71 -8.56 8.77
N TYR A 62 6.89 -9.59 8.99
CA TYR A 62 6.89 -10.35 10.23
C TYR A 62 6.99 -11.86 9.97
N ARG A 63 7.28 -12.63 11.02
CA ARG A 63 7.22 -14.11 10.96
C ARG A 63 5.78 -14.60 11.06
N SER A 64 4.92 -13.82 11.72
CA SER A 64 3.47 -14.03 11.81
C SER A 64 2.83 -12.80 12.42
N GLY A 65 1.57 -12.53 12.11
CA GLY A 65 0.74 -11.50 12.75
C GLY A 65 0.90 -10.10 12.16
N PHE A 66 0.76 -9.08 12.99
CA PHE A 66 0.68 -7.68 12.61
C PHE A 66 1.53 -6.79 13.50
N TYR A 67 1.65 -5.53 13.16
CA TYR A 67 2.49 -4.50 13.78
C TYR A 67 2.65 -4.58 15.31
N HIS A 68 1.55 -4.71 16.06
CA HIS A 68 1.59 -4.79 17.54
C HIS A 68 1.49 -6.21 18.10
N ALA A 69 1.23 -7.21 17.26
CA ALA A 69 0.99 -8.58 17.67
C ALA A 69 1.62 -9.55 16.68
N HIS A 70 2.95 -9.63 16.69
CA HIS A 70 3.72 -10.44 15.76
C HIS A 70 4.61 -11.45 16.47
N GLY A 71 4.88 -12.58 15.81
CA GLY A 71 5.81 -13.63 16.28
C GLY A 71 7.29 -13.34 16.03
N GLY A 72 7.64 -12.11 15.68
CA GLY A 72 9.00 -11.65 15.40
C GLY A 72 9.07 -10.89 14.06
N ARG A 73 10.05 -10.00 13.95
CA ARG A 73 10.32 -9.22 12.75
C ARG A 73 11.19 -10.00 11.78
N ARG A 74 11.03 -9.74 10.52
CA ARG A 74 11.88 -10.25 9.45
C ARG A 74 12.80 -9.17 8.91
N THR A 75 13.72 -9.58 8.01
CA THR A 75 14.72 -8.70 7.37
C THR A 75 14.72 -8.88 5.84
N GLU A 76 13.87 -9.74 5.31
CA GLU A 76 13.97 -10.18 3.93
C GLU A 76 13.08 -9.37 2.97
N LEU A 77 13.61 -9.19 1.78
CA LEU A 77 12.94 -8.69 0.59
C LEU A 77 13.06 -9.73 -0.51
N ILE A 78 11.95 -10.16 -1.08
CA ILE A 78 11.92 -11.17 -2.13
C ILE A 78 11.88 -10.49 -3.48
N VAL A 79 12.70 -10.95 -4.42
CA VAL A 79 12.68 -10.54 -5.83
C VAL A 79 12.10 -11.67 -6.66
N ILE A 80 11.04 -11.39 -7.40
CA ILE A 80 10.26 -12.36 -8.17
C ILE A 80 10.34 -11.98 -9.65
N ASP A 81 10.56 -12.99 -10.49
CA ASP A 81 10.25 -12.94 -11.92
C ASP A 81 8.77 -13.31 -12.09
N PRO A 82 7.87 -12.33 -12.33
CA PRO A 82 6.45 -12.59 -12.36
C PRO A 82 6.01 -13.32 -13.64
N ASP A 83 6.75 -13.20 -14.73
CA ASP A 83 6.45 -13.86 -15.99
C ASP A 83 6.74 -15.36 -15.89
N ALA A 84 7.88 -15.72 -15.29
CA ALA A 84 8.24 -17.12 -15.01
C ALA A 84 7.64 -17.65 -13.71
N ARG A 85 7.07 -16.79 -12.86
CA ARG A 85 6.53 -17.10 -11.53
C ARG A 85 7.53 -17.85 -10.67
N ARG A 86 8.71 -17.27 -10.51
CA ARG A 86 9.79 -17.84 -9.70
C ARG A 86 10.47 -16.78 -8.86
N VAL A 87 10.95 -17.18 -7.70
CA VAL A 87 11.85 -16.34 -6.88
C VAL A 87 13.20 -16.25 -7.59
N VAL A 88 13.66 -15.03 -7.83
CA VAL A 88 14.98 -14.74 -8.42
C VAL A 88 16.03 -14.66 -7.32
N GLU A 89 15.70 -13.97 -6.22
CA GLU A 89 16.62 -13.69 -5.13
C GLU A 89 15.84 -13.38 -3.85
N VAL A 90 16.44 -13.68 -2.71
CA VAL A 90 16.02 -13.16 -1.41
C VAL A 90 17.13 -12.24 -0.91
N VAL A 91 16.83 -10.97 -0.78
CA VAL A 91 17.76 -9.94 -0.30
C VAL A 91 17.58 -9.80 1.20
N ASP A 92 18.63 -10.04 1.97
CA ASP A 92 18.65 -9.78 3.42
C ASP A 92 19.02 -8.31 3.67
N LEU A 93 18.15 -7.60 4.36
CA LEU A 93 18.33 -6.21 4.76
C LEU A 93 18.96 -6.04 6.14
N ALA A 94 19.33 -7.14 6.81
CA ALA A 94 19.93 -7.03 8.15
C ALA A 94 21.08 -6.00 8.17
N PRO A 95 21.19 -5.15 9.22
CA PRO A 95 20.47 -5.22 10.51
C PRO A 95 19.11 -4.53 10.54
N GLU A 96 18.54 -4.15 9.41
CA GLU A 96 17.23 -3.50 9.33
C GLU A 96 16.10 -4.53 9.56
N HIS A 97 14.98 -4.06 10.15
CA HIS A 97 13.89 -4.93 10.56
C HIS A 97 12.55 -4.50 9.99
N ALA A 98 11.66 -5.47 9.79
CA ALA A 98 10.28 -5.30 9.38
C ALA A 98 10.16 -4.40 8.13
N PRO A 99 10.75 -4.77 6.98
CA PRO A 99 10.55 -4.05 5.74
C PRO A 99 9.07 -4.06 5.39
N HIS A 100 8.51 -2.87 5.04
CA HIS A 100 7.08 -2.72 4.83
C HIS A 100 6.76 -2.06 3.48
N GLY A 101 6.57 -0.75 3.45
CA GLY A 101 6.18 -0.02 2.24
C GLY A 101 7.29 0.05 1.20
N LEU A 102 6.90 0.02 -0.06
CA LEU A 102 7.78 0.04 -1.21
C LEU A 102 7.43 1.19 -2.15
N ALA A 103 8.43 1.93 -2.62
CA ALA A 103 8.27 2.90 -3.70
C ALA A 103 9.45 2.80 -4.67
N LEU A 104 9.17 2.76 -5.97
CA LEU A 104 10.19 2.64 -7.02
C LEU A 104 10.30 3.94 -7.82
N ASP A 105 11.50 4.52 -7.87
CA ASP A 105 11.89 5.43 -8.93
C ASP A 105 12.53 4.61 -10.06
N ALA A 106 11.70 4.19 -11.02
CA ALA A 106 12.14 3.36 -12.12
C ALA A 106 13.16 4.08 -13.04
N ARG A 107 13.11 5.42 -13.11
CA ARG A 107 14.03 6.22 -13.94
C ARG A 107 15.45 6.24 -13.37
N ARG A 108 15.56 6.34 -12.04
CA ARG A 108 16.86 6.30 -11.36
C ARG A 108 17.29 4.89 -10.96
N GLY A 109 16.40 3.90 -11.12
CA GLY A 109 16.64 2.52 -10.68
C GLY A 109 16.84 2.44 -9.17
N ARG A 110 16.01 3.15 -8.39
CA ARG A 110 16.07 3.15 -6.92
C ARG A 110 14.76 2.66 -6.34
N LEU A 111 14.84 1.64 -5.52
CA LEU A 111 13.73 1.16 -4.70
C LEU A 111 13.94 1.67 -3.27
N TYR A 112 12.89 2.26 -2.72
CA TYR A 112 12.84 2.76 -1.36
C TYR A 112 11.98 1.82 -0.52
N VAL A 113 12.53 1.32 0.58
CA VAL A 113 11.87 0.34 1.45
C VAL A 113 11.83 0.89 2.86
N THR A 114 10.64 1.07 3.43
CA THR A 114 10.53 1.48 4.84
C THR A 114 10.87 0.32 5.76
N VAL A 115 11.51 0.64 6.88
CA VAL A 115 11.89 -0.31 7.92
C VAL A 115 11.55 0.26 9.30
N GLU A 116 11.16 -0.60 10.24
CA GLU A 116 10.85 -0.19 11.60
C GLU A 116 12.12 0.10 12.41
N ALA A 117 11.95 0.80 13.53
CA ALA A 117 13.01 1.03 14.49
C ALA A 117 13.49 -0.27 15.15
N SER A 118 14.77 -0.33 15.46
CA SER A 118 15.38 -1.30 16.37
C SER A 118 15.71 -0.65 17.70
N ALA A 119 16.34 -1.41 18.61
CA ALA A 119 16.83 -0.85 19.89
C ALA A 119 17.86 0.27 19.68
N ASP A 120 18.66 0.18 18.61
CA ASP A 120 19.81 1.04 18.36
C ASP A 120 19.59 2.09 17.26
N ARG A 121 18.47 1.99 16.52
CA ARG A 121 18.19 2.86 15.37
C ARG A 121 16.72 3.24 15.27
N PRO A 122 16.40 4.49 14.90
CA PRO A 122 15.03 4.86 14.52
C PRO A 122 14.60 4.09 13.27
N GLY A 123 13.31 4.10 12.97
CA GLY A 123 12.79 3.68 11.69
C GLY A 123 13.37 4.50 10.55
N GLY A 124 13.35 3.96 9.35
CA GLY A 124 14.02 4.56 8.21
C GLY A 124 13.51 4.08 6.87
N VAL A 125 14.21 4.53 5.84
CA VAL A 125 14.06 4.09 4.46
C VAL A 125 15.38 3.55 3.97
N VAL A 126 15.43 2.27 3.62
CA VAL A 126 16.56 1.64 2.94
C VAL A 126 16.46 1.96 1.45
N VAL A 127 17.54 2.43 0.86
CA VAL A 127 17.64 2.70 -0.57
C VAL A 127 18.34 1.52 -1.24
N ILE A 128 17.66 0.88 -2.19
CA ILE A 128 18.19 -0.27 -2.92
C ILE A 128 18.43 0.13 -4.37
N ASP A 129 19.58 -0.21 -4.90
CA ASP A 129 19.84 -0.16 -6.33
C ASP A 129 19.10 -1.33 -6.99
N ALA A 130 18.13 -1.00 -7.85
CA ALA A 130 17.24 -2.00 -8.45
C ALA A 130 17.93 -2.89 -9.48
N GLU A 131 19.08 -2.45 -10.04
CA GLU A 131 19.86 -3.26 -10.99
C GLU A 131 20.68 -4.32 -10.25
N THR A 132 21.46 -3.88 -9.26
CA THR A 132 22.32 -4.78 -8.49
C THR A 132 21.58 -5.50 -7.38
N ARG A 133 20.38 -5.03 -7.01
CA ARG A 133 19.55 -5.51 -5.90
C ARG A 133 20.24 -5.41 -4.53
N ARG A 134 21.10 -4.40 -4.37
CA ARG A 134 21.87 -4.19 -3.14
C ARG A 134 21.47 -2.89 -2.43
N PRO A 135 21.42 -2.88 -1.09
CA PRO A 135 21.32 -1.65 -0.34
C PRO A 135 22.49 -0.71 -0.67
N VAL A 136 22.17 0.54 -1.00
CA VAL A 136 23.15 1.59 -1.33
C VAL A 136 23.06 2.79 -0.41
N GLY A 137 22.07 2.84 0.47
CA GLY A 137 21.90 3.92 1.43
C GLY A 137 20.75 3.65 2.40
N ARG A 138 20.67 4.52 3.42
CA ARG A 138 19.60 4.54 4.41
C ARG A 138 19.33 5.97 4.85
N ILE A 139 18.07 6.30 5.05
CA ILE A 139 17.62 7.60 5.52
C ILE A 139 16.81 7.38 6.80
N ASP A 140 17.25 7.96 7.92
CA ASP A 140 16.53 7.90 9.19
C ASP A 140 15.31 8.81 9.16
N THR A 141 14.13 8.30 9.49
CA THR A 141 12.90 9.10 9.56
C THR A 141 12.74 9.80 10.91
N GLY A 142 13.40 9.29 11.93
CA GLY A 142 13.28 9.75 13.32
C GLY A 142 12.00 9.27 14.00
N ALA A 143 11.29 8.31 13.43
CA ALA A 143 10.08 7.70 13.98
C ALA A 143 10.29 6.20 14.23
N ALA A 144 9.50 5.60 15.12
CA ALA A 144 9.62 4.18 15.42
C ALA A 144 9.02 3.30 14.31
N GLY A 145 7.84 3.64 13.82
CA GLY A 145 7.05 2.83 12.88
C GLY A 145 6.95 3.47 11.50
N SER A 146 8.08 3.61 10.78
CA SER A 146 8.03 4.00 9.36
C SER A 146 7.34 2.92 8.55
N HIS A 147 6.26 3.28 7.84
CA HIS A 147 5.33 2.32 7.30
C HIS A 147 5.19 2.42 5.78
N TRP A 148 4.38 3.36 5.27
CA TRP A 148 4.27 3.60 3.83
C TRP A 148 5.21 4.70 3.37
N VAL A 149 5.64 4.61 2.11
CA VAL A 149 6.46 5.63 1.45
C VAL A 149 5.90 5.93 0.07
N ALA A 150 5.87 7.21 -0.28
CA ALA A 150 5.56 7.67 -1.63
C ALA A 150 6.66 8.63 -2.10
N VAL A 151 7.10 8.45 -3.35
CA VAL A 151 8.13 9.25 -3.99
C VAL A 151 7.47 10.18 -5.00
N ASP A 152 7.89 11.44 -5.06
CA ASP A 152 7.41 12.39 -6.05
C ASP A 152 7.79 11.96 -7.48
N ALA A 153 7.04 12.42 -8.48
CA ALA A 153 7.29 12.07 -9.88
C ALA A 153 8.69 12.52 -10.38
N ALA A 154 9.32 13.48 -9.71
CA ALA A 154 10.67 13.93 -10.01
C ALA A 154 11.76 13.03 -9.36
N GLY A 155 11.40 12.14 -8.43
CA GLY A 155 12.32 11.27 -7.70
C GLY A 155 13.27 12.04 -6.78
N ARG A 156 12.84 13.22 -6.29
CA ARG A 156 13.66 14.08 -5.42
C ARG A 156 13.21 14.06 -3.97
N THR A 157 11.92 13.91 -3.77
CA THR A 157 11.30 13.95 -2.45
C THR A 157 10.50 12.69 -2.19
N ALA A 158 10.59 12.15 -0.98
CA ALA A 158 9.70 11.12 -0.50
C ALA A 158 8.96 11.57 0.76
N TYR A 159 7.76 11.04 0.94
CA TYR A 159 6.96 11.20 2.15
C TYR A 159 6.78 9.84 2.79
N VAL A 160 7.10 9.75 4.08
CA VAL A 160 7.00 8.51 4.86
C VAL A 160 5.93 8.67 5.93
N ALA A 161 4.92 7.84 5.86
CA ALA A 161 3.91 7.72 6.90
C ALA A 161 4.52 6.98 8.11
N ASN A 162 4.30 7.53 9.30
CA ASN A 162 4.81 6.97 10.55
C ASN A 162 3.63 6.63 11.46
N LYS A 163 3.42 5.34 11.73
CA LYS A 163 2.22 4.87 12.44
C LYS A 163 1.97 5.61 13.75
N GLU A 164 2.84 5.61 14.67
CA GLU A 164 2.60 6.13 16.03
C GLU A 164 3.25 7.50 16.30
N ALA A 165 3.97 8.02 15.30
CA ALA A 165 4.55 9.34 15.44
C ALA A 165 3.53 10.45 15.17
N PRO A 166 3.65 11.63 15.79
CA PRO A 166 2.76 12.76 15.54
C PRO A 166 3.10 13.50 14.22
N PHE A 167 3.88 12.88 13.33
CA PHE A 167 4.33 13.52 12.10
C PHE A 167 4.55 12.53 10.95
N VAL A 168 4.46 13.05 9.74
CA VAL A 168 4.96 12.45 8.51
C VAL A 168 6.34 13.02 8.20
N SER A 169 7.29 12.19 7.77
CA SER A 169 8.64 12.63 7.40
C SER A 169 8.72 12.96 5.91
N ALA A 170 9.13 14.18 5.57
CA ALA A 170 9.53 14.56 4.22
C ALA A 170 11.04 14.37 4.06
N LEU A 171 11.45 13.66 3.02
CA LEU A 171 12.83 13.28 2.77
C LEU A 171 13.35 13.91 1.49
N ASP A 172 14.55 14.47 1.51
CA ASP A 172 15.34 14.76 0.32
C ASP A 172 16.12 13.50 -0.07
N LEU A 173 15.77 12.90 -1.19
CA LEU A 173 16.34 11.63 -1.64
C LEU A 173 17.74 11.76 -2.21
N GLU A 174 18.14 12.97 -2.64
CA GLU A 174 19.47 13.24 -3.14
C GLU A 174 20.47 13.45 -1.99
N ARG A 175 20.04 14.19 -0.95
CA ARG A 175 20.84 14.43 0.25
C ARG A 175 20.80 13.29 1.24
N GLY A 176 19.81 12.40 1.13
CA GLY A 176 19.60 11.31 2.07
C GLY A 176 19.22 11.79 3.47
N ALA A 177 18.37 12.80 3.59
CA ALA A 177 18.04 13.44 4.85
C ALA A 177 16.57 13.84 4.98
N VAL A 178 16.06 13.91 6.22
CA VAL A 178 14.77 14.51 6.54
C VAL A 178 14.85 16.01 6.36
N THR A 179 13.96 16.57 5.55
CA THR A 179 13.86 18.03 5.32
C THR A 179 12.76 18.69 6.13
N ALA A 180 11.69 17.93 6.45
CA ALA A 180 10.61 18.41 7.28
C ALA A 180 9.91 17.25 8.02
N ARG A 181 9.31 17.60 9.15
CA ARG A 181 8.35 16.78 9.86
C ARG A 181 7.01 17.50 9.83
N VAL A 182 6.07 16.96 9.08
CA VAL A 182 4.74 17.55 8.97
C VAL A 182 3.88 16.98 10.08
N GLU A 183 3.31 17.84 10.91
CA GLU A 183 2.45 17.42 12.02
C GLU A 183 1.19 16.73 11.47
N VAL A 184 1.12 15.43 11.66
CA VAL A 184 -0.01 14.56 11.34
C VAL A 184 -0.08 13.47 12.41
N PRO A 185 -1.17 13.39 13.18
CA PRO A 185 -1.26 12.48 14.33
C PRO A 185 -1.43 11.03 13.84
N GLY A 186 -0.34 10.29 13.82
CA GLY A 186 -0.31 8.90 13.33
C GLY A 186 -0.75 8.78 11.87
N SER A 187 -0.02 8.09 11.07
CA SER A 187 -0.33 7.99 9.64
C SER A 187 -0.14 6.58 9.12
N GLU A 188 -0.91 6.24 8.09
CA GLU A 188 -0.90 4.90 7.49
C GLU A 188 -0.54 4.98 6.01
N GLY A 189 -1.49 5.24 5.14
CA GLY A 189 -1.26 5.40 3.71
C GLY A 189 -0.74 6.79 3.34
N VAL A 190 0.09 6.87 2.30
CA VAL A 190 0.59 8.12 1.73
C VAL A 190 0.64 8.05 0.21
N ALA A 191 0.30 9.16 -0.45
CA ALA A 191 0.44 9.33 -1.90
C ALA A 191 0.89 10.77 -2.19
N VAL A 192 1.52 10.99 -3.34
CA VAL A 192 1.99 12.32 -3.78
C VAL A 192 1.33 12.67 -5.10
N SER A 193 0.87 13.92 -5.26
CA SER A 193 0.30 14.42 -6.52
C SER A 193 1.32 14.35 -7.66
N ALA A 194 0.84 14.20 -8.90
CA ALA A 194 1.69 14.04 -10.07
C ALA A 194 2.64 15.23 -10.30
N ASP A 195 2.21 16.42 -9.92
CA ASP A 195 3.00 17.67 -9.96
C ASP A 195 3.92 17.85 -8.74
N GLY A 196 3.82 16.96 -7.75
CA GLY A 196 4.56 17.05 -6.49
C GLY A 196 4.10 18.16 -5.55
N ALA A 197 3.00 18.87 -5.85
CA ALA A 197 2.54 20.01 -5.06
C ALA A 197 1.89 19.59 -3.74
N TYR A 198 1.31 18.39 -3.69
CA TYR A 198 0.61 17.90 -2.51
C TYR A 198 1.00 16.47 -2.17
N ALA A 199 1.13 16.18 -0.86
CA ALA A 199 1.10 14.84 -0.33
C ALA A 199 -0.24 14.58 0.38
N PHE A 200 -0.81 13.41 0.15
CA PHE A 200 -2.06 12.95 0.76
C PHE A 200 -1.72 11.89 1.80
N VAL A 201 -2.23 12.03 3.02
CA VAL A 201 -1.88 11.18 4.15
C VAL A 201 -3.13 10.69 4.86
N ALA A 202 -3.33 9.39 4.93
CA ALA A 202 -4.40 8.78 5.72
C ALA A 202 -4.07 8.90 7.21
N ALA A 203 -4.96 9.51 7.99
CA ALA A 203 -4.76 9.74 9.42
C ALA A 203 -6.10 9.99 10.15
N PRO A 204 -6.17 9.81 11.48
CA PRO A 204 -5.11 9.28 12.32
C PRO A 204 -5.02 7.75 12.28
N PHE A 205 -3.83 7.22 12.49
CA PHE A 205 -3.65 5.83 12.88
C PHE A 205 -3.58 5.74 14.42
N SER A 206 -4.34 4.87 15.02
CA SER A 206 -4.46 4.76 16.49
C SER A 206 -4.03 3.40 17.03
N GLY A 207 -3.09 2.71 16.38
CA GLY A 207 -2.53 1.43 16.87
C GLY A 207 -3.50 0.25 16.99
N SER A 208 -4.79 0.51 17.07
CA SER A 208 -5.87 -0.48 17.15
C SER A 208 -6.96 -0.14 16.13
N PHE A 209 -7.51 -1.15 15.48
CA PHE A 209 -8.71 -0.97 14.66
C PHE A 209 -9.97 -0.69 15.49
N ALA A 210 -9.91 -0.90 16.81
CA ALA A 210 -10.92 -0.47 17.77
C ALA A 210 -10.63 0.98 18.18
N GLY A 211 -11.08 1.95 17.39
CA GLY A 211 -10.92 3.38 17.73
C GLY A 211 -11.84 3.80 18.85
N GLY A 212 -11.33 4.57 19.83
CA GLY A 212 -12.17 5.32 20.77
C GLY A 212 -12.78 6.54 20.08
N ALA A 213 -13.93 7.00 20.60
CA ALA A 213 -14.69 8.13 20.04
C ALA A 213 -13.99 9.51 20.20
N ASP A 214 -12.90 9.60 20.98
CA ASP A 214 -12.31 10.86 21.41
C ASP A 214 -11.07 11.32 20.62
N GLY A 215 -10.78 10.68 19.47
CA GLY A 215 -9.65 11.03 18.60
C GLY A 215 -10.00 12.05 17.52
N PRO A 216 -8.99 12.61 16.81
CA PRO A 216 -9.24 13.42 15.62
C PRO A 216 -10.06 12.68 14.58
N ALA A 217 -10.97 13.38 13.89
CA ALA A 217 -11.82 12.77 12.87
C ALA A 217 -10.98 12.08 11.76
N PRO A 218 -11.38 10.88 11.33
CA PRO A 218 -10.68 10.16 10.27
C PRO A 218 -10.76 10.93 8.96
N GLY A 219 -9.75 10.73 8.10
CA GLY A 219 -9.73 11.36 6.80
C GLY A 219 -8.34 11.35 6.17
N VAL A 220 -8.21 12.05 5.07
CA VAL A 220 -6.94 12.27 4.38
C VAL A 220 -6.47 13.70 4.62
N ARG A 221 -5.29 13.86 5.20
CA ARG A 221 -4.64 15.15 5.36
C ARG A 221 -3.96 15.52 4.06
N VAL A 222 -4.27 16.71 3.55
CA VAL A 222 -3.63 17.27 2.35
C VAL A 222 -2.49 18.17 2.81
N VAL A 223 -1.27 17.78 2.51
CA VAL A 223 -0.05 18.50 2.86
C VAL A 223 0.43 19.29 1.66
N ASP A 224 0.59 20.60 1.79
CA ASP A 224 1.32 21.43 0.81
C ASP A 224 2.81 21.12 0.96
N THR A 225 3.42 20.61 -0.09
CA THR A 225 4.82 20.14 -0.07
C THR A 225 5.83 21.27 0.05
N ARG A 226 5.49 22.47 -0.41
CA ARG A 226 6.33 23.65 -0.38
C ARG A 226 6.40 24.26 1.03
N THR A 227 5.28 24.26 1.76
CA THR A 227 5.20 24.82 3.12
C THR A 227 5.34 23.77 4.21
N ALA A 228 5.33 22.47 3.83
CA ALA A 228 5.34 21.34 4.75
C ALA A 228 4.24 21.43 5.83
N SER A 229 3.04 21.83 5.43
CA SER A 229 1.91 22.03 6.35
C SER A 229 0.62 21.42 5.81
N VAL A 230 -0.26 20.97 6.71
CA VAL A 230 -1.60 20.50 6.37
C VAL A 230 -2.46 21.69 5.98
N VAL A 231 -2.99 21.70 4.74
CA VAL A 231 -3.81 22.76 4.19
C VAL A 231 -5.28 22.40 4.04
N ALA A 232 -5.61 21.11 4.13
CA ALA A 232 -6.98 20.62 4.10
C ALA A 232 -7.09 19.23 4.71
N THR A 233 -8.30 18.83 5.06
CA THR A 233 -8.65 17.45 5.40
C THR A 233 -9.83 17.01 4.52
N LEU A 234 -9.66 15.88 3.82
CA LEU A 234 -10.73 15.21 3.12
C LEU A 234 -11.39 14.23 4.09
N PRO A 235 -12.63 14.49 4.53
CA PRO A 235 -13.25 13.66 5.56
C PRO A 235 -13.64 12.28 5.00
N THR A 236 -13.46 11.25 5.81
CA THR A 236 -13.97 9.89 5.57
C THR A 236 -14.98 9.51 6.65
N GLU A 237 -15.86 8.56 6.33
CA GLU A 237 -16.87 8.07 7.29
C GLU A 237 -16.24 7.14 8.34
N HIS A 238 -15.22 6.40 7.91
CA HIS A 238 -14.51 5.43 8.73
C HIS A 238 -13.00 5.66 8.62
N ARG A 239 -12.22 4.85 9.33
CA ARG A 239 -10.76 4.98 9.36
C ARG A 239 -10.16 4.79 7.95
N ALA A 240 -9.55 5.85 7.42
CA ALA A 240 -8.75 5.78 6.21
C ALA A 240 -7.45 5.01 6.48
N VAL A 241 -7.14 4.01 5.65
CA VAL A 241 -5.92 3.17 5.79
C VAL A 241 -5.12 3.20 4.50
N PRO A 242 -5.44 2.45 3.42
CA PRO A 242 -4.67 2.54 2.20
C PRO A 242 -5.06 3.77 1.39
N LEU A 243 -4.06 4.36 0.76
CA LEU A 243 -4.21 5.39 -0.26
C LEU A 243 -3.57 4.95 -1.57
N HIS A 244 -4.21 5.32 -2.67
CA HIS A 244 -3.61 5.18 -4.00
C HIS A 244 -4.04 6.35 -4.87
N LEU A 245 -3.09 6.96 -5.58
CA LEU A 245 -3.37 7.99 -6.56
C LEU A 245 -3.26 7.40 -7.97
N THR A 246 -4.36 7.42 -8.72
CA THR A 246 -4.39 6.92 -10.10
C THR A 246 -3.67 7.87 -11.06
N SER A 247 -3.28 7.35 -12.23
CA SER A 247 -2.73 8.15 -13.34
C SER A 247 -3.67 9.26 -13.83
N THR A 248 -4.96 9.14 -13.55
CA THR A 248 -6.00 10.11 -13.94
C THR A 248 -6.33 11.13 -12.85
N GLY A 249 -5.56 11.15 -11.74
CA GLY A 249 -5.73 12.13 -10.66
C GLY A 249 -6.86 11.80 -9.69
N ARG A 250 -7.35 10.56 -9.64
CA ARG A 250 -8.29 10.13 -8.61
C ARG A 250 -7.55 9.61 -7.41
N LEU A 251 -7.87 10.14 -6.24
CA LEU A 251 -7.36 9.65 -4.96
C LEU A 251 -8.33 8.60 -4.42
N LEU A 252 -7.84 7.38 -4.31
CA LEU A 252 -8.55 6.21 -3.82
C LEU A 252 -8.22 6.02 -2.34
N VAL A 253 -9.25 5.89 -1.50
CA VAL A 253 -9.11 5.77 -0.05
C VAL A 253 -9.85 4.53 0.40
N GLY A 254 -9.14 3.57 0.98
CA GLY A 254 -9.74 2.41 1.62
C GLY A 254 -10.11 2.74 3.06
N GLU A 255 -11.38 2.54 3.41
CA GLU A 255 -11.90 2.78 4.74
C GLU A 255 -12.15 1.46 5.46
N VAL A 256 -11.48 1.27 6.60
CA VAL A 256 -11.71 0.13 7.49
C VAL A 256 -12.85 0.46 8.43
N ARG A 257 -13.88 -0.39 8.39
CA ARG A 257 -15.05 -0.29 9.24
C ARG A 257 -15.03 -1.37 10.31
N THR A 258 -15.40 -0.98 11.51
CA THR A 258 -15.60 -1.88 12.65
C THR A 258 -16.99 -1.71 13.22
N GLU A 259 -17.55 -2.76 13.80
CA GLU A 259 -18.83 -2.78 14.49
C GLU A 259 -18.67 -3.41 15.86
N ASP A 260 -19.46 -2.98 16.81
CA ASP A 260 -19.51 -3.61 18.13
C ASP A 260 -20.01 -5.06 18.02
N GLY A 261 -19.33 -5.95 18.71
CA GLY A 261 -19.77 -7.33 18.79
C GLY A 261 -21.09 -7.47 19.57
N PRO A 262 -21.85 -8.58 19.40
CA PRO A 262 -23.07 -8.83 20.12
C PRO A 262 -22.84 -8.73 21.64
N ALA A 263 -23.74 -8.06 22.35
CA ALA A 263 -23.75 -7.91 23.82
C ALA A 263 -22.44 -7.36 24.44
N GLY A 264 -21.77 -6.42 23.76
CA GLY A 264 -20.51 -5.84 24.25
C GLY A 264 -19.30 -6.75 24.08
N GLY A 265 -19.37 -7.73 23.18
CA GLY A 265 -18.26 -8.59 22.80
C GLY A 265 -17.19 -7.87 21.96
N ALA A 266 -16.15 -8.61 21.54
CA ALA A 266 -15.03 -8.09 20.77
C ALA A 266 -15.50 -7.38 19.49
N VAL A 267 -14.88 -6.24 19.18
CA VAL A 267 -15.10 -5.48 17.95
C VAL A 267 -14.89 -6.39 16.72
N ARG A 268 -15.77 -6.29 15.75
CA ARG A 268 -15.74 -7.07 14.50
C ARG A 268 -15.43 -6.17 13.31
N MET A 269 -14.69 -6.72 12.35
CA MET A 269 -14.52 -6.09 11.05
C MET A 269 -15.79 -6.20 10.23
N ALA A 270 -16.35 -5.07 9.82
CA ALA A 270 -17.48 -4.97 8.90
C ALA A 270 -17.00 -4.78 7.45
N PRO A 271 -17.88 -4.93 6.43
CA PRO A 271 -17.55 -4.53 5.07
C PRO A 271 -17.02 -3.09 5.03
N GLY A 272 -15.87 -2.92 4.39
CA GLY A 272 -15.22 -1.63 4.26
C GLY A 272 -15.77 -0.82 3.08
N ARG A 273 -15.10 0.28 2.80
CA ARG A 273 -15.48 1.19 1.71
C ARG A 273 -14.26 1.61 0.90
N LEU A 274 -14.43 1.72 -0.40
CA LEU A 274 -13.57 2.50 -1.27
C LEU A 274 -14.22 3.86 -1.46
N THR A 275 -13.61 4.93 -0.96
CA THR A 275 -14.03 6.31 -1.23
C THR A 275 -13.08 6.93 -2.25
N VAL A 276 -13.64 7.69 -3.18
CA VAL A 276 -12.92 8.28 -4.30
C VAL A 276 -13.06 9.80 -4.24
N PHE A 277 -11.93 10.49 -4.29
CA PHE A 277 -11.85 11.95 -4.43
C PHE A 277 -11.16 12.30 -5.74
N ASP A 278 -11.48 13.47 -6.27
CA ASP A 278 -10.64 14.15 -7.25
C ASP A 278 -9.47 14.82 -6.49
N ALA A 279 -8.24 14.47 -6.85
CA ALA A 279 -7.08 14.96 -6.12
C ALA A 279 -6.79 16.44 -6.36
N GLY A 280 -7.19 16.99 -7.51
CA GLY A 280 -7.03 18.40 -7.88
C GLY A 280 -8.06 19.30 -7.21
N THR A 281 -9.36 18.98 -7.38
CA THR A 281 -10.46 19.77 -6.79
C THR A 281 -10.70 19.44 -5.32
N ARG A 282 -10.25 18.26 -4.86
CA ARG A 282 -10.48 17.70 -3.52
C ARG A 282 -11.94 17.33 -3.25
N GLU A 283 -12.76 17.30 -4.27
CA GLU A 283 -14.16 16.91 -4.18
C GLU A 283 -14.30 15.39 -4.02
N ARG A 284 -15.24 14.97 -3.18
CA ARG A 284 -15.65 13.58 -3.06
C ARG A 284 -16.51 13.20 -4.27
N LEU A 285 -16.01 12.27 -5.10
CA LEU A 285 -16.72 11.78 -6.27
C LEU A 285 -17.75 10.69 -5.92
N GLY A 286 -17.54 9.99 -4.80
CA GLY A 286 -18.43 8.95 -4.32
C GLY A 286 -17.69 7.82 -3.61
N GLY A 287 -18.32 6.64 -3.54
CA GLY A 287 -17.69 5.46 -2.97
C GLY A 287 -18.53 4.21 -3.14
N VAL A 288 -17.92 3.06 -2.90
CA VAL A 288 -18.52 1.74 -3.06
C VAL A 288 -18.11 0.84 -1.90
N GLU A 289 -19.03 0.00 -1.43
CA GLU A 289 -18.73 -1.01 -0.43
C GLU A 289 -17.78 -2.06 -1.01
N VAL A 290 -16.79 -2.47 -0.20
CA VAL A 290 -15.82 -3.51 -0.52
C VAL A 290 -15.74 -4.53 0.61
N GLY A 291 -14.87 -5.51 0.51
CA GLY A 291 -14.67 -6.52 1.54
C GLY A 291 -14.17 -5.93 2.86
N ARG A 292 -14.05 -6.79 3.87
CA ARG A 292 -13.63 -6.40 5.22
C ARG A 292 -12.13 -6.13 5.26
N CYS A 293 -11.74 -5.06 5.96
CA CYS A 293 -10.36 -4.64 6.17
C CYS A 293 -9.61 -4.39 4.85
N PRO A 294 -9.97 -3.37 4.05
CA PRO A 294 -9.17 -2.96 2.90
C PRO A 294 -7.82 -2.45 3.38
N LEU A 295 -6.69 -3.03 2.88
CA LEU A 295 -5.34 -2.70 3.31
C LEU A 295 -4.44 -2.21 2.17
N THR A 296 -4.71 -2.61 0.93
CA THR A 296 -3.93 -2.15 -0.23
C THR A 296 -4.84 -1.86 -1.40
N ILE A 297 -4.51 -0.82 -2.17
CA ILE A 297 -5.21 -0.42 -3.39
C ILE A 297 -4.19 -0.24 -4.50
N THR A 298 -4.50 -0.75 -5.68
CA THR A 298 -3.81 -0.40 -6.93
C THR A 298 -4.82 -0.09 -8.02
N SER A 299 -4.37 0.41 -9.17
CA SER A 299 -5.24 0.70 -10.31
C SER A 299 -4.66 0.17 -11.62
N SER A 300 -5.52 -0.01 -12.62
CA SER A 300 -5.06 -0.18 -13.99
C SER A 300 -4.29 1.06 -14.46
N PRO A 301 -3.31 0.92 -15.39
CA PRO A 301 -2.50 2.05 -15.86
C PRO A 301 -3.30 3.19 -16.50
N ASP A 302 -4.47 2.89 -17.06
CA ASP A 302 -5.39 3.88 -17.64
C ASP A 302 -6.29 4.57 -16.59
N GLY A 303 -6.16 4.18 -15.31
CA GLY A 303 -6.94 4.74 -14.20
C GLY A 303 -8.45 4.45 -14.25
N ARG A 304 -8.88 3.42 -15.00
CA ARG A 304 -10.31 3.05 -15.12
C ARG A 304 -10.76 2.06 -14.06
N LEU A 305 -9.90 1.15 -13.66
CA LEU A 305 -10.18 0.13 -12.66
C LEU A 305 -9.37 0.36 -11.39
N ALA A 306 -10.00 0.15 -10.25
CA ALA A 306 -9.31 -0.03 -8.98
C ALA A 306 -9.40 -1.49 -8.53
N TYR A 307 -8.32 -1.95 -7.91
CA TYR A 307 -8.22 -3.25 -7.25
C TYR A 307 -8.01 -3.01 -5.76
N VAL A 308 -8.89 -3.53 -4.93
CA VAL A 308 -8.87 -3.31 -3.48
C VAL A 308 -8.71 -4.65 -2.77
N ALA A 309 -7.55 -4.87 -2.17
CA ALA A 309 -7.30 -6.05 -1.34
C ALA A 309 -7.93 -5.88 0.04
N CYS A 310 -8.77 -6.84 0.41
CA CYS A 310 -9.54 -6.87 1.64
C CYS A 310 -9.11 -8.06 2.48
N TYR A 311 -8.22 -7.81 3.43
CA TYR A 311 -7.53 -8.84 4.20
C TYR A 311 -8.48 -9.78 4.95
N ALA A 312 -9.40 -9.23 5.76
CA ALA A 312 -10.25 -10.03 6.64
C ALA A 312 -11.38 -10.80 5.90
N SER A 313 -11.61 -10.48 4.63
CA SER A 313 -12.50 -11.27 3.75
C SER A 313 -11.73 -12.13 2.73
N SER A 314 -10.40 -12.01 2.68
CA SER A 314 -9.54 -12.70 1.70
C SER A 314 -10.01 -12.51 0.26
N THR A 315 -10.36 -11.27 -0.10
CA THR A 315 -10.91 -10.94 -1.42
C THR A 315 -10.21 -9.74 -2.03
N VAL A 316 -10.17 -9.69 -3.36
CA VAL A 316 -9.86 -8.47 -4.09
C VAL A 316 -11.12 -8.00 -4.81
N HIS A 317 -11.52 -6.76 -4.58
CA HIS A 317 -12.63 -6.13 -5.31
C HIS A 317 -12.12 -5.38 -6.52
N VAL A 318 -12.75 -5.61 -7.66
CA VAL A 318 -12.48 -4.88 -8.92
C VAL A 318 -13.59 -3.85 -9.09
N VAL A 319 -13.21 -2.58 -9.12
CA VAL A 319 -14.14 -1.45 -9.14
C VAL A 319 -13.94 -0.61 -10.40
N ASP A 320 -15.01 -0.35 -11.13
CA ASP A 320 -15.03 0.64 -12.21
C ASP A 320 -15.07 2.05 -11.62
N LEU A 321 -14.03 2.83 -11.88
CA LEU A 321 -13.89 4.18 -11.32
C LEU A 321 -14.73 5.24 -12.01
N ALA A 322 -15.30 4.96 -13.20
CA ALA A 322 -16.21 5.89 -13.86
C ALA A 322 -17.62 5.80 -13.28
N THR A 323 -18.07 4.59 -12.95
CA THR A 323 -19.42 4.32 -12.46
C THR A 323 -19.48 4.10 -10.94
N LEU A 324 -18.33 3.92 -10.27
CA LEU A 324 -18.19 3.54 -8.86
C LEU A 324 -18.98 2.27 -8.53
N ARG A 325 -18.89 1.26 -9.40
CA ARG A 325 -19.53 -0.03 -9.22
C ARG A 325 -18.51 -1.14 -9.08
N SER A 326 -18.78 -2.07 -8.19
CA SER A 326 -18.04 -3.33 -8.12
C SER A 326 -18.37 -4.17 -9.35
N LEU A 327 -17.35 -4.48 -10.14
CA LEU A 327 -17.46 -5.33 -11.34
C LEU A 327 -17.27 -6.80 -11.01
N ALA A 328 -16.36 -7.08 -10.06
CA ALA A 328 -16.02 -8.42 -9.64
C ALA A 328 -15.47 -8.45 -8.22
N ARG A 329 -15.46 -9.65 -7.69
CA ARG A 329 -14.78 -10.04 -6.45
C ARG A 329 -13.97 -11.29 -6.74
N ILE A 330 -12.66 -11.18 -6.62
CA ILE A 330 -11.74 -12.32 -6.68
C ILE A 330 -11.68 -12.90 -5.27
N ASP A 331 -12.04 -14.17 -5.12
CA ASP A 331 -11.95 -14.90 -3.86
C ASP A 331 -10.57 -15.57 -3.79
N VAL A 332 -9.67 -14.98 -3.02
CA VAL A 332 -8.31 -15.47 -2.84
C VAL A 332 -8.31 -16.74 -1.97
N ALA A 333 -9.22 -16.84 -1.00
CA ALA A 333 -9.34 -18.00 -0.13
C ALA A 333 -9.77 -19.27 -0.88
N ALA A 334 -10.51 -19.15 -1.98
CA ALA A 334 -10.91 -20.29 -2.81
C ALA A 334 -9.72 -21.05 -3.40
N SER A 335 -8.54 -20.45 -3.45
CA SER A 335 -7.30 -21.09 -3.89
C SER A 335 -6.48 -21.76 -2.77
N GLY A 336 -7.01 -21.79 -1.53
CA GLY A 336 -6.30 -22.26 -0.35
C GLY A 336 -5.40 -21.22 0.32
N ALA A 337 -5.31 -20.02 -0.27
CA ALA A 337 -4.61 -18.88 0.28
C ALA A 337 -5.57 -18.01 1.13
N SER A 338 -5.04 -17.12 1.95
CA SER A 338 -5.85 -16.22 2.78
C SER A 338 -5.14 -14.90 3.07
N GLY A 339 -5.92 -13.86 3.43
CA GLY A 339 -5.38 -12.58 3.81
C GLY A 339 -4.88 -11.76 2.62
N ALA A 340 -5.73 -11.49 1.63
CA ALA A 340 -5.39 -10.63 0.49
C ALA A 340 -4.86 -9.27 0.97
N HIS A 341 -3.60 -8.95 0.63
CA HIS A 341 -2.91 -7.75 1.11
C HIS A 341 -2.20 -7.02 -0.04
N GLY A 342 -0.87 -7.07 -0.13
CA GLY A 342 -0.11 -6.37 -1.15
C GLY A 342 -0.59 -6.66 -2.58
N LEU A 343 -0.66 -5.62 -3.41
CA LEU A 343 -1.13 -5.67 -4.79
C LEU A 343 -0.12 -5.05 -5.75
N ALA A 344 0.05 -5.67 -6.91
CA ALA A 344 0.71 -5.03 -8.04
C ALA A 344 -0.01 -5.34 -9.36
N TYR A 345 -0.22 -4.30 -10.18
CA TYR A 345 -0.67 -4.46 -11.55
C TYR A 345 0.54 -4.55 -12.47
N LEU A 346 0.59 -5.59 -13.27
CA LEU A 346 1.70 -5.91 -14.16
C LEU A 346 1.21 -5.80 -15.61
N PRO A 347 1.51 -4.71 -16.31
CA PRO A 347 1.22 -4.60 -17.74
C PRO A 347 1.97 -5.70 -18.51
N ARG A 348 1.32 -6.22 -19.54
CA ARG A 348 1.94 -7.15 -20.48
C ARG A 348 3.27 -6.58 -20.99
N ALA A 349 4.24 -7.46 -21.20
CA ALA A 349 5.46 -7.11 -21.93
C ALA A 349 5.10 -6.60 -23.34
N ALA A 350 5.72 -5.50 -23.76
CA ALA A 350 5.51 -4.88 -25.07
C ALA A 350 6.04 -5.79 -26.18
#